data_b5fc96bdbacb7b3acbfa5c1f5ab4160c
#
_entry.id   b5fc96bdbacb7b3acbfa5c1f5ab4160c
#
_cell.length_a   1.000
_cell.length_b   1.000
_cell.length_c   1.000
_cell.angle_alpha   90.00
_cell.angle_beta   90.00
_cell.angle_gamma   90.00
#
_symmetry.space_group_name_H-M   'P 1'
#
loop_
_entity.id
_entity.type
_entity.pdbx_description
1 polymer ?
#
loop_
_entity_poly.entity_id
_entity_poly.type
_entity_poly.pdbx_seq_one_letter_code
_entity_poly.pdbx_strand_id
1 'polypeptide(L)'
;SSTSRGLGDVYKRQGIEIHPGAKIGKNLFIDHGMGVVIGETSEIGDNVTIYHAVTLGGISPSIDSERQRHEKRHPSIGNDVVIGSGAQILGPVKIGNNSRIAANAVVVNDVKENATVIGIPAKEIKVGNKGTFKPYGVDDKVKDEK
;
A
#
# COMPACT_ATOMS: atom_id res chain seq x y z
N SER A 1 9.02 12.08 22.00
CA SER A 1 8.24 13.26 22.40
C SER A 1 6.77 12.90 22.61
N SER A 2 6.07 13.65 23.44
CA SER A 2 4.64 13.44 23.74
C SER A 2 3.77 13.53 22.47
N THR A 3 4.16 14.33 21.49
CA THR A 3 3.43 14.51 20.23
C THR A 3 3.51 13.27 19.35
N SER A 4 4.66 12.62 19.25
CA SER A 4 4.79 11.38 18.47
C SER A 4 4.06 10.20 19.13
N ARG A 5 3.99 10.15 20.44
CA ARG A 5 3.18 9.18 21.18
C ARG A 5 1.69 9.41 20.94
N GLY A 6 1.24 10.67 20.96
CA GLY A 6 -0.15 11.01 20.70
C GLY A 6 -0.62 10.57 19.30
N LEU A 7 0.18 10.79 18.26
CA LEU A 7 -0.10 10.32 16.91
C LEU A 7 -0.11 8.81 16.83
N GLY A 8 0.84 8.11 17.42
CA GLY A 8 0.87 6.66 17.49
C GLY A 8 -0.37 6.07 18.17
N ASP A 9 -0.84 6.67 19.25
CA ASP A 9 -2.05 6.24 19.95
C ASP A 9 -3.31 6.47 19.12
N VAL A 10 -3.40 7.58 18.39
CA VAL A 10 -4.54 7.86 17.49
C VAL A 10 -4.61 6.80 16.40
N TYR A 11 -3.51 6.48 15.74
CA TYR A 11 -3.48 5.44 14.72
C TYR A 11 -3.82 4.05 15.28
N LYS A 12 -3.28 3.68 16.42
CA LYS A 12 -3.60 2.41 17.08
C LYS A 12 -5.07 2.29 17.46
N ARG A 13 -5.67 3.36 17.95
CA ARG A 13 -7.10 3.40 18.28
C ARG A 13 -7.99 3.26 17.06
N GLN A 14 -7.53 3.75 15.91
CA GLN A 14 -8.23 3.61 14.63
C GLN A 14 -7.92 2.29 13.92
N GLY A 15 -6.99 1.47 14.46
CA GLY A 15 -6.61 0.19 13.87
C GLY A 15 -5.75 0.32 12.61
N ILE A 16 -5.11 1.47 12.40
CA ILE A 16 -4.17 1.73 11.31
C ILE A 16 -2.77 1.90 11.91
N GLU A 17 -1.81 1.16 11.39
CA GLU A 17 -0.42 1.28 11.77
C GLU A 17 0.42 1.72 10.58
N ILE A 18 1.00 2.92 10.67
CA ILE A 18 1.93 3.45 9.69
C ILE A 18 3.25 3.73 10.39
N HIS A 19 4.30 3.01 10.01
CA HIS A 19 5.62 3.24 10.59
C HIS A 19 6.13 4.64 10.22
N PRO A 20 6.71 5.40 11.15
CA PRO A 20 7.20 6.76 10.89
C PRO A 20 8.27 6.85 9.80
N GLY A 21 8.98 5.78 9.53
CA GLY A 21 9.98 5.70 8.46
C GLY A 21 9.40 5.57 7.05
N ALA A 22 8.11 5.24 6.92
CA ALA A 22 7.48 5.11 5.62
C ALA A 22 7.46 6.45 4.87
N LYS A 23 7.73 6.41 3.57
CA LYS A 23 7.69 7.58 2.69
C LYS A 23 6.39 7.57 1.92
N ILE A 24 5.58 8.60 2.10
CA ILE A 24 4.24 8.68 1.51
C ILE A 24 4.14 9.94 0.64
N GLY A 25 3.74 9.76 -0.60
CA GLY A 25 3.49 10.83 -1.54
C GLY A 25 2.19 11.59 -1.24
N LYS A 26 1.72 12.34 -2.23
CA LYS A 26 0.52 13.18 -2.11
C LYS A 26 -0.76 12.37 -2.30
N ASN A 27 -1.83 12.79 -1.65
CA ASN A 27 -3.19 12.27 -1.85
C ASN A 27 -3.32 10.76 -1.60
N LEU A 28 -2.70 10.26 -0.56
CA LEU A 28 -2.98 8.90 -0.09
C LEU A 28 -4.42 8.84 0.45
N PHE A 29 -5.22 7.96 -0.11
CA PHE A 29 -6.58 7.71 0.35
C PHE A 29 -6.67 6.31 0.97
N ILE A 30 -7.04 6.26 2.25
CA ILE A 30 -7.29 5.00 2.96
C ILE A 30 -8.78 4.90 3.22
N ASP A 31 -9.43 3.92 2.59
CA ASP A 31 -10.85 3.68 2.76
C ASP A 31 -11.10 2.60 3.83
N HIS A 32 -11.95 2.91 4.79
CA HIS A 32 -12.22 2.16 6.02
C HIS A 32 -11.02 2.10 6.97
N GLY A 33 -9.89 1.63 6.55
CA GLY A 33 -8.58 1.71 7.22
C GLY A 33 -8.30 0.65 8.28
N MET A 34 -9.28 -0.03 8.84
CA MET A 34 -9.06 -1.02 9.88
C MET A 34 -8.11 -2.14 9.42
N GLY A 35 -7.10 -2.42 10.22
CA GLY A 35 -6.12 -3.48 9.93
C GLY A 35 -5.09 -3.12 8.85
N VAL A 36 -5.00 -1.87 8.42
CA VAL A 36 -3.93 -1.41 7.54
C VAL A 36 -2.62 -1.35 8.29
N VAL A 37 -1.58 -1.96 7.74
CA VAL A 37 -0.21 -1.93 8.27
C VAL A 37 0.76 -1.52 7.16
N ILE A 38 1.47 -0.44 7.37
CA ILE A 38 2.50 0.06 6.45
C ILE A 38 3.85 0.01 7.14
N GLY A 39 4.75 -0.83 6.64
CA GLY A 39 6.05 -1.08 7.23
C GLY A 39 7.07 0.05 7.00
N GLU A 40 8.14 0.02 7.76
CA GLU A 40 9.15 1.10 7.89
C GLU A 40 9.75 1.57 6.58
N THR A 41 10.14 0.65 5.71
CA THR A 41 10.84 1.00 4.46
C THR A 41 9.90 1.08 3.26
N SER A 42 8.58 1.11 3.50
CA SER A 42 7.59 1.29 2.44
C SER A 42 7.74 2.65 1.78
N GLU A 43 7.55 2.67 0.47
CA GLU A 43 7.45 3.89 -0.32
C GLU A 43 6.12 3.87 -1.06
N ILE A 44 5.36 4.94 -0.95
CA ILE A 44 4.04 5.08 -1.57
C ILE A 44 4.06 6.33 -2.42
N GLY A 45 3.76 6.17 -3.71
CA GLY A 45 3.66 7.27 -4.66
C GLY A 45 2.44 8.15 -4.43
N ASP A 46 2.11 8.95 -5.45
CA ASP A 46 0.98 9.88 -5.40
C ASP A 46 -0.33 9.20 -5.81
N ASN A 47 -1.45 9.69 -5.27
CA ASN A 47 -2.81 9.26 -5.63
C ASN A 47 -3.05 7.76 -5.45
N VAL A 48 -2.49 7.17 -4.42
CA VAL A 48 -2.67 5.75 -4.10
C VAL A 48 -3.91 5.57 -3.23
N THR A 49 -4.69 4.55 -3.55
CA THR A 49 -5.86 4.15 -2.76
C THR A 49 -5.61 2.81 -2.09
N ILE A 50 -5.81 2.75 -0.79
CA ILE A 50 -5.63 1.56 0.03
C ILE A 50 -6.93 1.28 0.79
N TYR A 51 -7.44 0.07 0.67
CA TYR A 51 -8.59 -0.38 1.46
C TYR A 51 -8.17 -1.02 2.78
N HIS A 52 -9.14 -1.37 3.61
CA HIS A 52 -8.90 -1.97 4.93
C HIS A 52 -8.12 -3.29 4.86
N ALA A 53 -7.46 -3.63 5.95
CA ALA A 53 -6.70 -4.88 6.13
C ALA A 53 -5.56 -5.10 5.12
N VAL A 54 -5.10 -4.05 4.45
CA VAL A 54 -3.94 -4.12 3.55
C VAL A 54 -2.66 -4.09 4.37
N THR A 55 -1.72 -4.97 4.04
CA THR A 55 -0.38 -4.99 4.64
C THR A 55 0.68 -4.71 3.58
N LEU A 56 1.50 -3.69 3.81
CA LEU A 56 2.77 -3.49 3.14
C LEU A 56 3.86 -4.01 4.08
N GLY A 57 4.21 -5.29 3.92
CA GLY A 57 5.05 -6.03 4.85
C GLY A 57 6.42 -6.38 4.30
N GLY A 58 7.28 -6.84 5.20
CA GLY A 58 8.56 -7.44 4.86
C GLY A 58 8.45 -8.94 4.57
N ILE A 59 9.54 -9.53 4.13
CA ILE A 59 9.68 -10.98 4.05
C ILE A 59 9.76 -11.54 5.48
N SER A 60 9.23 -12.74 5.68
CA SER A 60 9.19 -13.39 6.98
C SER A 60 10.56 -13.33 7.70
N PRO A 61 10.60 -12.91 8.96
CA PRO A 61 11.84 -12.67 9.70
C PRO A 61 12.54 -13.95 10.20
N SER A 62 12.15 -15.12 9.73
CA SER A 62 12.51 -16.38 10.39
C SER A 62 13.99 -16.78 10.34
N ILE A 63 14.81 -16.16 9.50
CA ILE A 63 16.20 -16.61 9.33
C ILE A 63 17.26 -15.51 9.50
N ASP A 64 16.97 -14.23 9.30
CA ASP A 64 17.97 -13.15 9.40
C ASP A 64 17.34 -11.78 9.72
N SER A 65 16.58 -11.71 10.79
CA SER A 65 15.91 -10.44 11.20
C SER A 65 16.89 -9.29 11.45
N GLU A 66 18.09 -9.58 11.94
CA GLU A 66 19.12 -8.56 12.18
C GLU A 66 19.67 -7.96 10.89
N ARG A 67 19.87 -8.77 9.84
CA ARG A 67 20.32 -8.27 8.52
C ARG A 67 19.29 -7.40 7.84
N GLN A 68 18.00 -7.68 8.03
CA GLN A 68 16.91 -6.94 7.38
C GLN A 68 16.65 -5.58 8.04
N ARG A 69 17.15 -5.35 9.23
CA ARG A 69 16.84 -4.17 10.05
C ARG A 69 17.25 -2.83 9.40
N HIS A 70 18.27 -2.83 8.55
CA HIS A 70 18.79 -1.63 7.90
C HIS A 70 18.64 -1.65 6.38
N GLU A 71 17.94 -2.63 5.83
CA GLU A 71 17.75 -2.81 4.40
C GLU A 71 16.32 -2.52 3.96
N LYS A 72 16.16 -2.18 2.70
CA LYS A 72 14.85 -2.09 2.05
C LYS A 72 14.18 -3.47 2.08
N ARG A 73 13.10 -3.61 2.84
CA ARG A 73 12.37 -4.87 3.02
C ARG A 73 10.88 -4.78 2.77
N HIS A 74 10.35 -3.57 2.61
CA HIS A 74 8.95 -3.31 2.36
C HIS A 74 8.73 -2.83 0.93
N PRO A 75 7.49 -2.94 0.40
CA PRO A 75 7.21 -2.61 -0.99
C PRO A 75 7.40 -1.14 -1.35
N SER A 76 7.63 -0.90 -2.63
CA SER A 76 7.54 0.42 -3.26
C SER A 76 6.32 0.45 -4.17
N ILE A 77 5.37 1.30 -3.85
CA ILE A 77 4.11 1.47 -4.56
C ILE A 77 4.23 2.69 -5.49
N GLY A 78 3.94 2.50 -6.77
CA GLY A 78 3.93 3.59 -7.75
C GLY A 78 2.77 4.55 -7.58
N ASN A 79 2.58 5.42 -8.56
CA ASN A 79 1.49 6.39 -8.58
C ASN A 79 0.19 5.76 -9.10
N ASP A 80 -0.94 6.30 -8.69
CA ASP A 80 -2.27 5.91 -9.17
C ASP A 80 -2.58 4.40 -8.99
N VAL A 81 -2.00 3.78 -7.98
CA VAL A 81 -2.22 2.37 -7.64
C VAL A 81 -3.43 2.21 -6.74
N VAL A 82 -4.21 1.17 -6.99
CA VAL A 82 -5.34 0.77 -6.14
C VAL A 82 -5.04 -0.58 -5.51
N ILE A 83 -5.11 -0.66 -4.19
CA ILE A 83 -4.84 -1.88 -3.43
C ILE A 83 -6.12 -2.30 -2.73
N GLY A 84 -6.69 -3.42 -3.17
CA GLY A 84 -7.94 -3.96 -2.66
C GLY A 84 -7.82 -4.48 -1.23
N SER A 85 -8.96 -4.57 -0.55
CA SER A 85 -9.03 -4.95 0.85
C SER A 85 -8.39 -6.32 1.14
N GLY A 86 -7.67 -6.40 2.24
CA GLY A 86 -7.02 -7.64 2.67
C GLY A 86 -5.82 -8.07 1.84
N ALA A 87 -5.39 -7.29 0.84
CA ALA A 87 -4.21 -7.62 0.06
C ALA A 87 -2.94 -7.56 0.93
N GLN A 88 -2.05 -8.52 0.69
CA GLN A 88 -0.75 -8.63 1.34
C GLN A 88 0.33 -8.40 0.29
N ILE A 89 1.08 -7.31 0.41
CA ILE A 89 2.22 -7.03 -0.47
C ILE A 89 3.47 -7.17 0.36
N LEU A 90 4.28 -8.16 0.04
CA LEU A 90 5.35 -8.62 0.92
C LEU A 90 6.72 -8.57 0.24
N GLY A 91 7.67 -7.99 0.94
CA GLY A 91 9.05 -7.87 0.48
C GLY A 91 9.33 -6.57 -0.30
N PRO A 92 10.57 -6.36 -0.72
CA PRO A 92 10.99 -5.14 -1.41
C PRO A 92 10.57 -5.13 -2.88
N VAL A 93 9.32 -5.53 -3.14
CA VAL A 93 8.75 -5.58 -4.49
C VAL A 93 8.38 -4.19 -4.99
N LYS A 94 8.36 -4.02 -6.30
CA LYS A 94 7.95 -2.79 -6.98
C LYS A 94 6.58 -2.99 -7.61
N ILE A 95 5.66 -2.12 -7.25
CA ILE A 95 4.32 -2.09 -7.81
C ILE A 95 4.24 -0.92 -8.79
N GLY A 96 4.09 -1.23 -10.06
CA GLY A 96 4.12 -0.25 -11.15
C GLY A 96 2.96 0.73 -11.10
N ASN A 97 3.16 1.90 -11.71
CA ASN A 97 2.13 2.94 -11.78
C ASN A 97 0.83 2.42 -12.40
N ASN A 98 -0.29 2.94 -11.93
CA ASN A 98 -1.61 2.63 -12.46
C ASN A 98 -1.96 1.14 -12.43
N SER A 99 -1.33 0.36 -11.55
CA SER A 99 -1.65 -1.05 -11.35
C SER A 99 -2.79 -1.22 -10.35
N ARG A 100 -3.38 -2.40 -10.37
CA ARG A 100 -4.47 -2.77 -9.46
C ARG A 100 -4.16 -4.10 -8.80
N ILE A 101 -4.23 -4.09 -7.49
CA ILE A 101 -4.07 -5.28 -6.66
C ILE A 101 -5.46 -5.68 -6.17
N ALA A 102 -5.90 -6.86 -6.52
CA ALA A 102 -7.23 -7.34 -6.13
C ALA A 102 -7.32 -7.60 -4.62
N ALA A 103 -8.53 -7.60 -4.11
CA ALA A 103 -8.80 -7.95 -2.72
C ALA A 103 -8.23 -9.34 -2.39
N ASN A 104 -7.64 -9.46 -1.21
CA ASN A 104 -7.03 -10.69 -0.69
C ASN A 104 -5.90 -11.29 -1.55
N ALA A 105 -5.37 -10.55 -2.50
CA ALA A 105 -4.19 -10.99 -3.25
C ALA A 105 -2.94 -11.01 -2.35
N VAL A 106 -2.06 -11.96 -2.59
CA VAL A 106 -0.75 -12.03 -1.92
C VAL A 106 0.34 -11.79 -2.96
N VAL A 107 0.92 -10.60 -2.94
CA VAL A 107 1.90 -10.14 -3.93
C VAL A 107 3.30 -10.32 -3.36
N VAL A 108 4.09 -11.16 -3.99
CA VAL A 108 5.47 -11.46 -3.59
C VAL A 108 6.49 -11.21 -4.72
N ASN A 109 6.02 -10.71 -5.86
CA ASN A 109 6.85 -10.35 -7.01
C ASN A 109 6.47 -8.96 -7.53
N ASP A 110 7.35 -8.36 -8.30
CA ASP A 110 7.09 -7.08 -8.95
C ASP A 110 5.84 -7.13 -9.83
N VAL A 111 5.12 -6.03 -9.85
CA VAL A 111 3.93 -5.84 -10.68
C VAL A 111 4.22 -4.76 -11.71
N LYS A 112 3.96 -5.07 -12.96
CA LYS A 112 4.18 -4.14 -14.07
C LYS A 112 3.21 -2.97 -14.02
N GLU A 113 3.62 -1.87 -14.60
CA GLU A 113 2.75 -0.72 -14.85
C GLU A 113 1.47 -1.14 -15.61
N ASN A 114 0.35 -0.58 -15.22
CA ASN A 114 -0.99 -0.87 -15.77
C ASN A 114 -1.49 -2.32 -15.60
N ALA A 115 -0.80 -3.14 -14.83
CA ALA A 115 -1.22 -4.52 -14.61
C ALA A 115 -2.31 -4.64 -13.55
N THR A 116 -3.10 -5.68 -13.66
CA THR A 116 -4.02 -6.14 -12.61
C THR A 116 -3.60 -7.52 -12.17
N VAL A 117 -3.43 -7.71 -10.86
CA VAL A 117 -3.02 -8.99 -10.29
C VAL A 117 -4.03 -9.49 -9.27
N ILE A 118 -4.26 -10.79 -9.26
CA ILE A 118 -5.20 -11.47 -8.37
C ILE A 118 -4.60 -12.75 -7.79
N GLY A 119 -5.13 -13.19 -6.68
CA GLY A 119 -4.92 -14.54 -6.15
C GLY A 119 -3.74 -14.69 -5.18
N ILE A 120 -3.44 -15.94 -4.87
CA ILE A 120 -2.39 -16.38 -3.93
C ILE A 120 -1.59 -17.53 -4.55
N PRO A 121 -0.31 -17.33 -4.98
CA PRO A 121 0.33 -16.02 -5.18
C PRO A 121 -0.35 -15.22 -6.29
N ALA A 122 -0.25 -13.90 -6.20
CA ALA A 122 -0.89 -13.01 -7.16
C ALA A 122 -0.31 -13.15 -8.56
N LYS A 123 -1.20 -13.25 -9.56
CA LYS A 123 -0.86 -13.36 -10.99
C LYS A 123 -1.57 -12.27 -11.78
N GLU A 124 -0.91 -11.79 -12.81
CA GLU A 124 -1.49 -10.83 -13.74
C GLU A 124 -2.64 -11.46 -14.52
N ILE A 125 -3.72 -10.70 -14.62
CA ILE A 125 -4.87 -11.05 -15.47
C ILE A 125 -5.09 -9.98 -16.53
N LYS A 126 -5.68 -10.38 -17.65
CA LYS A 126 -6.12 -9.45 -18.68
C LYS A 126 -7.52 -8.95 -18.31
N VAL A 127 -7.64 -7.66 -18.12
CA VAL A 127 -8.94 -7.01 -17.87
C VAL A 127 -9.31 -6.21 -19.11
N GLY A 128 -10.48 -6.52 -19.67
CA GLY A 128 -11.05 -5.70 -20.74
C GLY A 128 -11.42 -4.30 -20.25
N ASN A 129 -11.37 -3.33 -21.12
CA ASN A 129 -11.71 -1.90 -20.94
C ASN A 129 -11.47 -1.35 -19.52
N LYS A 130 -10.25 -0.85 -19.30
CA LYS A 130 -9.90 -0.17 -18.06
C LYS A 130 -10.52 1.23 -18.05
N GLY A 131 -11.74 1.34 -17.54
CA GLY A 131 -12.27 2.64 -17.13
C GLY A 131 -11.35 3.27 -16.09
N THR A 132 -11.29 4.60 -16.06
CA THR A 132 -10.55 5.33 -15.03
C THR A 132 -11.21 5.04 -13.68
N PHE A 133 -10.50 4.37 -12.78
CA PHE A 133 -11.01 4.16 -11.43
C PHE A 133 -11.01 5.51 -10.69
N LYS A 134 -12.17 5.88 -10.19
CA LYS A 134 -12.30 7.00 -9.26
C LYS A 134 -12.74 6.45 -7.92
N PRO A 135 -11.98 6.69 -6.84
CA PRO A 135 -12.42 6.29 -5.51
C PRO A 135 -13.76 6.93 -5.16
N TYR A 136 -14.64 6.16 -4.56
CA TYR A 136 -15.91 6.66 -4.06
C TYR A 136 -15.69 7.78 -3.04
N GLY A 137 -16.33 8.91 -3.23
CA GLY A 137 -16.24 10.05 -2.29
C GLY A 137 -15.06 11.01 -2.49
N VAL A 138 -14.25 10.81 -3.52
CA VAL A 138 -13.21 11.79 -3.88
C VAL A 138 -13.85 12.85 -4.78
N ASP A 139 -13.88 14.09 -4.30
CA ASP A 139 -14.36 15.24 -5.09
C ASP A 139 -13.31 15.59 -6.15
N ASP A 140 -13.73 15.65 -7.42
CA ASP A 140 -12.87 16.04 -8.53
C ASP A 140 -12.29 17.47 -8.38
N LYS A 141 -12.89 18.29 -7.52
CA LYS A 141 -12.44 19.67 -7.26
C LYS A 141 -11.14 19.75 -6.45
N VAL A 142 -10.75 18.70 -5.76
CA VAL A 142 -9.50 18.67 -4.96
C VAL A 142 -8.26 18.49 -5.85
N LYS A 143 -8.42 18.12 -7.12
CA LYS A 143 -7.30 17.92 -8.05
C LYS A 143 -6.74 19.21 -8.66
N ASP A 144 -7.46 20.32 -8.59
CA ASP A 144 -7.10 21.56 -9.29
C ASP A 144 -6.45 22.65 -8.40
N GLU A 145 -6.28 22.40 -7.11
CA GLU A 145 -5.53 23.29 -6.22
C GLU A 145 -4.04 22.89 -6.24
N LYS A 146 -3.34 23.36 -7.24
CA LYS A 146 -1.88 23.40 -7.27
C LYS A 146 -1.40 24.75 -6.75
#